data_dbaa0b606936d1e9d495b73269b6f4e9
#
_entry.id   dbaa0b606936d1e9d495b73269b6f4e9
#
_cell.length_a   1.000
_cell.length_b   1.000
_cell.length_c   1.000
_cell.angle_alpha   90.00
_cell.angle_beta   90.00
_cell.angle_gamma   90.00
#
_symmetry.space_group_name_H-M   'P 1'
#
loop_
_entity.id
_entity.type
_entity.pdbx_description
1 polymer ?
#
loop_
_entity_poly.entity_id
_entity_poly.type
_entity_poly.pdbx_seq_one_letter_code
_entity_poly.pdbx_strand_id
1 'polypeptide(L)'
;RSLAMAPIAQMYKIPMVTPSSTNPEVTKKGDYIFRVCFIDPFQGAVMAKFAHQSLKVKRVAILKDVKNDYSVGLSKFFTETFKQLGGEVIVEQSYSANDIDFKSQLTAIKSKNPEAIFVPGYYTEVGLIARQARELGIKVPLMGGDGWDSEKLREIGGVALEGSYFSNHYS
;
A
#
# COMPACT_ATOMS: atom_id res chain seq x y z
N ARG A 1 -4.28 -11.10 -9.09
CA ARG A 1 -4.41 -12.58 -9.11
C ARG A 1 -5.87 -12.99 -8.89
N SER A 2 -6.49 -12.74 -7.75
CA SER A 2 -7.89 -13.13 -7.46
C SER A 2 -8.89 -12.57 -8.47
N LEU A 3 -8.72 -11.31 -8.92
CA LEU A 3 -9.56 -10.71 -9.95
C LEU A 3 -9.54 -11.49 -11.29
N ALA A 4 -8.43 -12.14 -11.63
CA ALA A 4 -8.31 -12.97 -12.82
C ALA A 4 -8.93 -14.36 -12.64
N MET A 5 -8.89 -14.91 -11.41
CA MET A 5 -9.43 -16.24 -11.10
C MET A 5 -10.95 -16.23 -10.86
N ALA A 6 -11.45 -15.18 -10.26
CA ALA A 6 -12.85 -15.07 -9.83
C ALA A 6 -13.87 -15.28 -10.97
N PRO A 7 -13.73 -14.71 -12.19
CA PRO A 7 -14.65 -14.96 -13.28
C PRO A 7 -14.68 -16.44 -13.72
N ILE A 8 -13.52 -17.12 -13.65
CA ILE A 8 -13.41 -18.52 -14.01
C ILE A 8 -14.13 -19.39 -12.98
N ALA A 9 -13.87 -19.15 -11.69
CA ALA A 9 -14.56 -19.84 -10.60
C ALA A 9 -16.08 -19.64 -10.67
N GLN A 10 -16.54 -18.41 -10.93
CA GLN A 10 -17.94 -18.08 -11.11
C GLN A 10 -18.57 -18.84 -12.29
N MET A 11 -17.91 -18.88 -13.43
CA MET A 11 -18.39 -19.58 -14.64
C MET A 11 -18.61 -21.05 -14.40
N TYR A 12 -17.72 -21.71 -13.66
CA TYR A 12 -17.81 -23.12 -13.32
C TYR A 12 -18.58 -23.40 -12.01
N LYS A 13 -19.15 -22.38 -11.38
CA LYS A 13 -19.86 -22.48 -10.10
C LYS A 13 -19.02 -23.16 -9.00
N ILE A 14 -17.72 -22.88 -8.99
CA ILE A 14 -16.78 -23.37 -7.98
C ILE A 14 -16.62 -22.29 -6.91
N PRO A 15 -16.95 -22.58 -5.62
CA PRO A 15 -16.74 -21.61 -4.55
C PRO A 15 -15.26 -21.22 -4.46
N MET A 16 -15.00 -19.91 -4.49
CA MET A 16 -13.68 -19.32 -4.30
C MET A 16 -13.69 -18.48 -3.04
N VAL A 17 -12.85 -18.83 -2.06
CA VAL A 17 -12.66 -18.03 -0.83
C VAL A 17 -11.28 -17.43 -0.85
N THR A 18 -11.20 -16.10 -0.71
CA THR A 18 -9.91 -15.42 -0.55
C THR A 18 -9.68 -14.97 0.89
N PRO A 19 -8.55 -15.36 1.50
CA PRO A 19 -8.22 -14.93 2.86
C PRO A 19 -7.57 -13.53 2.91
N SER A 20 -7.00 -13.04 1.80
CA SER A 20 -6.11 -11.86 1.81
C SER A 20 -6.31 -10.87 0.65
N SER A 21 -7.23 -11.13 -0.28
CA SER A 21 -7.48 -10.18 -1.38
C SER A 21 -8.43 -9.08 -0.94
N THR A 22 -7.89 -7.93 -0.63
CA THR A 22 -8.60 -6.79 -0.03
C THR A 22 -9.37 -5.91 -1.01
N ASN A 23 -9.10 -6.04 -2.33
CA ASN A 23 -9.80 -5.24 -3.33
C ASN A 23 -11.29 -5.60 -3.40
N PRO A 24 -12.22 -4.60 -3.24
CA PRO A 24 -13.66 -4.84 -3.23
C PRO A 24 -14.20 -5.51 -4.49
N GLU A 25 -13.56 -5.28 -5.65
CA GLU A 25 -14.03 -5.80 -6.93
C GLU A 25 -13.92 -7.33 -7.05
N VAL A 26 -13.17 -7.99 -6.17
CA VAL A 26 -13.01 -9.45 -6.20
C VAL A 26 -14.35 -10.14 -5.98
N THR A 27 -15.08 -9.79 -4.93
CA THR A 27 -16.37 -10.45 -4.59
C THR A 27 -17.54 -9.97 -5.45
N LYS A 28 -17.38 -8.88 -6.21
CA LYS A 28 -18.37 -8.43 -7.19
C LYS A 28 -18.39 -9.28 -8.48
N LYS A 29 -17.45 -10.23 -8.63
CA LYS A 29 -17.35 -11.10 -9.80
C LYS A 29 -18.41 -12.20 -9.83
N GLY A 30 -19.13 -12.44 -8.73
CA GLY A 30 -20.25 -13.36 -8.69
C GLY A 30 -20.55 -13.96 -7.33
N ASP A 31 -21.61 -14.76 -7.26
CA ASP A 31 -22.18 -15.33 -6.04
C ASP A 31 -21.36 -16.51 -5.46
N TYR A 32 -20.39 -17.01 -6.23
CA TYR A 32 -19.48 -18.06 -5.79
C TYR A 32 -18.15 -17.51 -5.26
N ILE A 33 -18.00 -16.18 -5.15
CA ILE A 33 -16.74 -15.52 -4.76
C ILE A 33 -16.89 -14.91 -3.37
N PHE A 34 -16.11 -15.41 -2.43
CA PHE A 34 -16.17 -15.03 -1.01
C PHE A 34 -14.84 -14.45 -0.53
N ARG A 35 -14.90 -13.66 0.54
CA ARG A 35 -13.75 -13.08 1.21
C ARG A 35 -13.93 -13.16 2.72
N VAL A 36 -12.83 -13.40 3.45
CA VAL A 36 -12.82 -13.43 4.92
C VAL A 36 -11.90 -12.37 5.53
N CYS A 37 -11.28 -11.51 4.71
CA CYS A 37 -10.45 -10.38 5.17
C CYS A 37 -11.18 -9.04 5.03
N PHE A 38 -10.61 -7.97 5.59
CA PHE A 38 -11.08 -6.61 5.39
C PHE A 38 -10.89 -6.14 3.93
N ILE A 39 -11.35 -4.95 3.61
CA ILE A 39 -11.30 -4.37 2.26
C ILE A 39 -10.45 -3.09 2.23
N ASP A 40 -9.90 -2.77 1.05
CA ASP A 40 -9.05 -1.58 0.84
C ASP A 40 -9.70 -0.25 1.27
N PRO A 41 -11.02 -0.01 1.11
CA PRO A 41 -11.66 1.19 1.64
C PRO A 41 -11.46 1.35 3.16
N PHE A 42 -11.61 0.26 3.92
CA PHE A 42 -11.38 0.27 5.36
C PHE A 42 -9.89 0.49 5.68
N GLN A 43 -9.01 -0.28 5.04
CA GLN A 43 -7.56 -0.22 5.24
C GLN A 43 -7.00 1.17 4.91
N GLY A 44 -7.38 1.74 3.77
CA GLY A 44 -6.97 3.08 3.35
C GLY A 44 -7.45 4.15 4.33
N ALA A 45 -8.70 4.05 4.80
CA ALA A 45 -9.23 4.98 5.79
C ALA A 45 -8.52 4.90 7.14
N VAL A 46 -8.20 3.68 7.61
CA VAL A 46 -7.46 3.45 8.87
C VAL A 46 -6.07 4.08 8.78
N MET A 47 -5.34 3.83 7.70
CA MET A 47 -3.99 4.39 7.52
C MET A 47 -4.01 5.91 7.35
N ALA A 48 -5.00 6.48 6.68
CA ALA A 48 -5.16 7.92 6.56
C ALA A 48 -5.44 8.58 7.93
N LYS A 49 -6.33 7.97 8.73
CA LYS A 49 -6.60 8.43 10.11
C LYS A 49 -5.36 8.32 10.99
N PHE A 50 -4.64 7.20 10.92
CA PHE A 50 -3.40 7.00 11.66
C PHE A 50 -2.35 8.06 11.30
N ALA A 51 -2.12 8.31 10.02
CA ALA A 51 -1.21 9.36 9.55
C ALA A 51 -1.61 10.75 10.09
N HIS A 52 -2.87 11.12 9.92
CA HIS A 52 -3.34 12.46 10.29
C HIS A 52 -3.51 12.64 11.80
N GLN A 53 -4.12 11.67 12.50
CA GLN A 53 -4.51 11.81 13.91
C GLN A 53 -3.44 11.35 14.89
N SER A 54 -2.71 10.26 14.58
CA SER A 54 -1.69 9.70 15.47
C SER A 54 -0.31 10.28 15.17
N LEU A 55 0.12 10.25 13.92
CA LEU A 55 1.43 10.80 13.53
C LEU A 55 1.41 12.33 13.33
N LYS A 56 0.22 12.95 13.30
CA LYS A 56 0.04 14.40 13.07
C LYS A 56 0.57 14.89 11.72
N VAL A 57 0.66 13.99 10.77
CA VAL A 57 1.12 14.26 9.40
C VAL A 57 0.04 15.00 8.62
N LYS A 58 0.42 16.05 7.92
CA LYS A 58 -0.48 16.85 7.06
C LYS A 58 -0.12 16.77 5.58
N ARG A 59 1.14 16.43 5.27
CA ARG A 59 1.68 16.42 3.90
C ARG A 59 2.33 15.07 3.60
N VAL A 60 1.72 14.29 2.73
CA VAL A 60 2.15 12.92 2.39
C VAL A 60 2.55 12.85 0.92
N ALA A 61 3.61 12.10 0.64
CA ALA A 61 3.90 11.60 -0.68
C ALA A 61 3.34 10.18 -0.86
N ILE A 62 2.99 9.81 -2.08
CA ILE A 62 2.61 8.43 -2.42
C ILE A 62 3.61 7.88 -3.43
N LEU A 63 4.03 6.62 -3.23
CA LEU A 63 4.82 5.85 -4.18
C LEU A 63 4.11 4.51 -4.42
N LYS A 64 3.50 4.32 -5.60
CA LYS A 64 2.60 3.20 -5.89
C LYS A 64 3.01 2.39 -7.12
N ASP A 65 2.69 1.11 -7.12
CA ASP A 65 2.74 0.26 -8.31
C ASP A 65 1.51 0.53 -9.20
N VAL A 66 1.74 1.13 -10.36
CA VAL A 66 0.64 1.52 -11.28
C VAL A 66 0.02 0.36 -12.03
N LYS A 67 0.67 -0.80 -12.05
CA LYS A 67 0.15 -2.00 -12.71
C LYS A 67 -0.59 -2.93 -11.76
N ASN A 68 -0.66 -2.59 -10.48
CA ASN A 68 -1.25 -3.43 -9.46
C ASN A 68 -2.55 -2.83 -8.92
N ASP A 69 -3.67 -3.51 -9.13
CA ASP A 69 -4.99 -3.07 -8.70
C ASP A 69 -5.08 -2.83 -7.18
N TYR A 70 -4.35 -3.61 -6.37
CA TYR A 70 -4.25 -3.40 -4.93
C TYR A 70 -3.59 -2.06 -4.61
N SER A 71 -2.41 -1.81 -5.18
CA SER A 71 -1.64 -0.58 -4.93
C SER A 71 -2.40 0.67 -5.37
N VAL A 72 -3.01 0.62 -6.56
CA VAL A 72 -3.82 1.72 -7.10
C VAL A 72 -5.07 1.96 -6.26
N GLY A 73 -5.80 0.88 -5.91
CA GLY A 73 -7.02 0.97 -5.11
C GLY A 73 -6.77 1.51 -3.71
N LEU A 74 -5.76 0.97 -3.02
CA LEU A 74 -5.41 1.39 -1.68
C LEU A 74 -4.92 2.85 -1.63
N SER A 75 -4.12 3.28 -2.64
CA SER A 75 -3.73 4.69 -2.79
C SER A 75 -4.94 5.61 -2.90
N LYS A 76 -5.94 5.23 -3.68
CA LYS A 76 -7.17 6.00 -3.86
C LYS A 76 -7.90 6.19 -2.55
N PHE A 77 -8.20 5.11 -1.83
CA PHE A 77 -8.96 5.16 -0.57
C PHE A 77 -8.21 5.91 0.54
N PHE A 78 -6.89 5.73 0.61
CA PHE A 78 -6.05 6.54 1.50
C PHE A 78 -6.18 8.03 1.16
N THR A 79 -5.99 8.40 -0.10
CA THR A 79 -6.02 9.80 -0.56
C THR A 79 -7.36 10.47 -0.28
N GLU A 80 -8.47 9.77 -0.58
CA GLU A 80 -9.82 10.29 -0.35
C GLU A 80 -10.04 10.62 1.12
N THR A 81 -9.74 9.67 2.01
CA THR A 81 -9.90 9.86 3.46
C THR A 81 -8.93 10.90 4.00
N PHE A 82 -7.66 10.88 3.57
CA PHE A 82 -6.66 11.83 4.04
C PHE A 82 -7.00 13.27 3.70
N LYS A 83 -7.52 13.53 2.48
CA LYS A 83 -8.02 14.84 2.06
C LYS A 83 -9.25 15.27 2.86
N GLN A 84 -10.19 14.36 3.13
CA GLN A 84 -11.36 14.65 3.98
C GLN A 84 -10.99 15.08 5.40
N LEU A 85 -9.85 14.58 5.91
CA LEU A 85 -9.31 14.97 7.23
C LEU A 85 -8.51 16.28 7.18
N GLY A 86 -8.35 16.92 6.03
CA GLY A 86 -7.58 18.15 5.85
C GLY A 86 -6.10 17.91 5.54
N GLY A 87 -5.70 16.67 5.24
CA GLY A 87 -4.36 16.34 4.77
C GLY A 87 -4.18 16.59 3.27
N GLU A 88 -2.93 16.72 2.85
CA GLU A 88 -2.55 16.97 1.47
C GLU A 88 -1.63 15.86 0.92
N VAL A 89 -1.97 15.29 -0.22
CA VAL A 89 -1.06 14.45 -1.01
C VAL A 89 -0.28 15.36 -1.94
N ILE A 90 0.96 15.66 -1.59
CA ILE A 90 1.78 16.70 -2.26
C ILE A 90 2.47 16.20 -3.52
N VAL A 91 2.67 14.91 -3.67
CA VAL A 91 3.25 14.28 -4.85
C VAL A 91 2.89 12.80 -4.89
N GLU A 92 2.61 12.30 -6.08
CA GLU A 92 2.51 10.88 -6.37
C GLU A 92 3.59 10.48 -7.36
N GLN A 93 4.29 9.40 -7.06
CA GLN A 93 5.27 8.76 -7.93
C GLN A 93 4.87 7.30 -8.16
N SER A 94 5.36 6.75 -9.24
CA SER A 94 4.97 5.42 -9.72
C SER A 94 6.17 4.53 -9.97
N TYR A 95 5.96 3.23 -9.76
CA TYR A 95 6.87 2.17 -10.16
C TYR A 95 6.07 1.00 -10.76
N SER A 96 6.75 -0.01 -11.24
CA SER A 96 6.16 -1.26 -11.68
C SER A 96 6.72 -2.43 -10.89
N ALA A 97 5.91 -3.47 -10.68
CA ALA A 97 6.36 -4.71 -10.06
C ALA A 97 7.66 -5.21 -10.69
N ASN A 98 8.58 -5.70 -9.85
CA ASN A 98 9.94 -6.12 -10.16
C ASN A 98 10.93 -5.00 -10.50
N ASP A 99 10.56 -3.73 -10.38
CA ASP A 99 11.56 -2.66 -10.36
C ASP A 99 12.49 -2.84 -9.15
N ILE A 100 13.77 -2.54 -9.34
CA ILE A 100 14.81 -2.68 -8.31
C ILE A 100 15.47 -1.35 -7.95
N ASP A 101 15.26 -0.31 -8.76
CA ASP A 101 15.79 1.04 -8.54
C ASP A 101 14.65 2.05 -8.48
N PHE A 102 14.57 2.76 -7.35
CA PHE A 102 13.54 3.74 -7.03
C PHE A 102 14.12 5.13 -6.76
N LYS A 103 15.41 5.33 -7.02
CA LYS A 103 16.14 6.56 -6.65
C LYS A 103 15.58 7.80 -7.32
N SER A 104 15.15 7.69 -8.58
CA SER A 104 14.55 8.81 -9.32
C SER A 104 13.24 9.26 -8.68
N GLN A 105 12.34 8.32 -8.37
CA GLN A 105 11.07 8.59 -7.72
C GLN A 105 11.27 9.15 -6.30
N LEU A 106 12.18 8.53 -5.54
CA LEU A 106 12.49 8.96 -4.18
C LEU A 106 13.15 10.35 -4.15
N THR A 107 13.97 10.69 -5.13
CA THR A 107 14.56 12.04 -5.28
C THR A 107 13.49 13.08 -5.57
N ALA A 108 12.54 12.77 -6.46
CA ALA A 108 11.40 13.62 -6.74
C ALA A 108 10.51 13.81 -5.50
N ILE A 109 10.26 12.74 -4.73
CA ILE A 109 9.53 12.80 -3.47
C ILE A 109 10.28 13.67 -2.45
N LYS A 110 11.58 13.43 -2.26
CA LYS A 110 12.42 14.18 -1.32
C LYS A 110 12.38 15.68 -1.57
N SER A 111 12.41 16.10 -2.85
CA SER A 111 12.38 17.52 -3.23
C SER A 111 11.12 18.25 -2.77
N LYS A 112 10.03 17.53 -2.50
CA LYS A 112 8.76 18.09 -2.04
C LYS A 112 8.64 18.18 -0.51
N ASN A 113 9.63 17.66 0.23
CA ASN A 113 9.66 17.65 1.69
C ASN A 113 8.37 17.09 2.32
N PRO A 114 7.96 15.84 2.03
CA PRO A 114 6.84 15.22 2.69
C PRO A 114 7.13 14.96 4.17
N GLU A 115 6.10 14.85 4.98
CA GLU A 115 6.18 14.45 6.39
C GLU A 115 6.09 12.93 6.58
N ALA A 116 5.54 12.22 5.59
CA ALA A 116 5.54 10.76 5.49
C ALA A 116 5.40 10.32 4.03
N ILE A 117 5.72 9.06 3.75
CA ILE A 117 5.54 8.47 2.42
C ILE A 117 4.63 7.25 2.56
N PHE A 118 3.52 7.24 1.84
CA PHE A 118 2.63 6.09 1.74
C PHE A 118 3.03 5.21 0.55
N VAL A 119 3.36 3.95 0.83
CA VAL A 119 3.84 2.96 -0.15
C VAL A 119 2.92 1.73 -0.11
N PRO A 120 1.75 1.79 -0.74
CA PRO A 120 0.82 0.65 -0.82
C PRO A 120 1.33 -0.37 -1.84
N GLY A 121 2.27 -1.20 -1.44
CA GLY A 121 2.93 -2.19 -2.29
C GLY A 121 3.21 -3.47 -1.53
N TYR A 122 3.94 -4.37 -2.16
CA TYR A 122 4.35 -5.63 -1.55
C TYR A 122 5.76 -5.56 -1.00
N TYR A 123 6.03 -6.46 -0.07
CA TYR A 123 7.23 -6.51 0.75
C TYR A 123 8.56 -6.47 -0.04
N THR A 124 8.61 -7.03 -1.24
CA THR A 124 9.85 -7.08 -2.04
C THR A 124 10.30 -5.68 -2.44
N GLU A 125 9.46 -4.95 -3.16
CA GLU A 125 9.75 -3.59 -3.61
C GLU A 125 9.83 -2.62 -2.43
N VAL A 126 8.93 -2.78 -1.44
CA VAL A 126 8.90 -1.95 -0.23
C VAL A 126 10.21 -2.02 0.56
N GLY A 127 10.79 -3.21 0.72
CA GLY A 127 12.07 -3.37 1.39
C GLY A 127 13.21 -2.64 0.67
N LEU A 128 13.23 -2.70 -0.66
CA LEU A 128 14.20 -1.98 -1.49
C LEU A 128 13.97 -0.46 -1.45
N ILE A 129 12.71 -0.03 -1.53
CA ILE A 129 12.30 1.38 -1.40
C ILE A 129 12.77 1.93 -0.06
N ALA A 130 12.57 1.20 1.04
CA ALA A 130 12.99 1.63 2.36
C ALA A 130 14.50 1.85 2.42
N ARG A 131 15.30 0.89 1.96
CA ARG A 131 16.77 1.03 1.92
C ARG A 131 17.21 2.25 1.11
N GLN A 132 16.72 2.37 -0.12
CA GLN A 132 17.09 3.47 -1.01
C GLN A 132 16.61 4.83 -0.48
N ALA A 133 15.44 4.88 0.19
CA ALA A 133 14.99 6.09 0.86
C ALA A 133 15.99 6.55 1.94
N ARG A 134 16.47 5.62 2.78
CA ARG A 134 17.46 5.94 3.83
C ARG A 134 18.84 6.29 3.25
N GLU A 135 19.27 5.61 2.18
CA GLU A 135 20.50 5.96 1.44
C GLU A 135 20.44 7.40 0.89
N LEU A 136 19.28 7.84 0.43
CA LEU A 136 19.06 9.22 -0.04
C LEU A 136 18.83 10.21 1.12
N GLY A 137 18.91 9.78 2.37
CA GLY A 137 18.71 10.62 3.56
C GLY A 137 17.25 11.01 3.82
N ILE A 138 16.29 10.28 3.29
CA ILE A 138 14.87 10.42 3.64
C ILE A 138 14.66 9.75 5.00
N LYS A 139 14.30 10.53 6.02
CA LYS A 139 14.14 10.06 7.41
C LYS A 139 12.68 9.95 7.86
N VAL A 140 11.75 10.45 7.05
CA VAL A 140 10.32 10.43 7.39
C VAL A 140 9.77 9.00 7.45
N PRO A 141 8.68 8.77 8.21
CA PRO A 141 8.03 7.47 8.26
C PRO A 141 7.59 7.00 6.89
N LEU A 142 7.79 5.70 6.64
CA LEU A 142 7.13 5.00 5.54
C LEU A 142 5.87 4.33 6.09
N MET A 143 4.80 4.36 5.33
CA MET A 143 3.53 3.77 5.72
C MET A 143 3.01 2.88 4.60
N GLY A 144 2.36 1.77 4.95
CA GLY A 144 1.82 0.84 3.97
C GLY A 144 0.60 0.06 4.43
N GLY A 145 0.27 -0.97 3.69
CA GLY A 145 -0.83 -1.87 3.98
C GLY A 145 -0.38 -3.30 4.25
N ASP A 146 -1.32 -4.21 4.31
CA ASP A 146 -1.13 -5.63 4.61
C ASP A 146 -0.17 -6.37 3.64
N GLY A 147 0.05 -5.81 2.45
CA GLY A 147 1.06 -6.32 1.52
C GLY A 147 2.51 -6.27 2.05
N TRP A 148 2.74 -5.58 3.18
CA TRP A 148 4.01 -5.55 3.88
C TRP A 148 4.23 -6.74 4.81
N ASP A 149 3.17 -7.47 5.15
CA ASP A 149 3.21 -8.56 6.14
C ASP A 149 3.95 -9.78 5.58
N SER A 150 5.27 -9.77 5.78
CA SER A 150 6.17 -10.85 5.42
C SER A 150 7.47 -10.75 6.21
N GLU A 151 7.97 -11.87 6.69
CA GLU A 151 9.31 -11.94 7.31
C GLU A 151 10.39 -11.44 6.33
N LYS A 152 10.21 -11.69 5.03
CA LYS A 152 11.12 -11.21 3.97
C LYS A 152 11.22 -9.69 3.90
N LEU A 153 10.20 -8.94 4.34
CA LEU A 153 10.32 -7.49 4.42
C LEU A 153 11.48 -7.09 5.34
N ARG A 154 11.61 -7.76 6.50
CA ARG A 154 12.71 -7.50 7.45
C ARG A 154 14.06 -7.93 6.90
N GLU A 155 14.11 -9.05 6.19
CA GLU A 155 15.34 -9.52 5.54
C GLU A 155 15.84 -8.52 4.48
N ILE A 156 14.93 -7.96 3.66
CA ILE A 156 15.26 -7.03 2.58
C ILE A 156 15.53 -5.62 3.13
N GLY A 157 14.63 -5.09 3.95
CA GLY A 157 14.66 -3.70 4.39
C GLY A 157 15.54 -3.45 5.62
N GLY A 158 15.69 -4.46 6.50
CA GLY A 158 16.51 -4.36 7.71
C GLY A 158 16.17 -3.13 8.56
N VAL A 159 17.21 -2.47 9.05
CA VAL A 159 17.10 -1.24 9.87
C VAL A 159 16.47 -0.06 9.14
N ALA A 160 16.41 -0.09 7.81
CA ALA A 160 15.78 0.96 7.03
C ALA A 160 14.26 1.06 7.26
N LEU A 161 13.66 0.02 7.82
CA LEU A 161 12.23 -0.03 8.15
C LEU A 161 11.90 0.59 9.52
N GLU A 162 12.89 0.94 10.33
CA GLU A 162 12.64 1.51 11.64
C GLU A 162 11.82 2.81 11.53
N GLY A 163 10.82 2.95 12.41
CA GLY A 163 9.88 4.06 12.38
C GLY A 163 8.88 4.02 11.22
N SER A 164 8.72 2.86 10.56
CA SER A 164 7.72 2.64 9.53
C SER A 164 6.50 1.90 10.10
N TYR A 165 5.34 2.03 9.45
CA TYR A 165 4.06 1.52 9.93
C TYR A 165 3.26 0.90 8.79
N PHE A 166 2.49 -0.12 9.08
CA PHE A 166 1.55 -0.69 8.11
C PHE A 166 0.29 -1.22 8.81
N SER A 167 -0.82 -1.20 8.09
CA SER A 167 -2.04 -1.86 8.54
C SER A 167 -1.97 -3.36 8.25
N ASN A 168 -2.48 -4.16 9.18
CA ASN A 168 -2.50 -5.60 9.02
C ASN A 168 -3.79 -6.19 9.58
N HIS A 169 -4.02 -7.45 9.27
CA HIS A 169 -5.05 -8.26 9.90
C HIS A 169 -4.68 -8.51 11.36
N TYR A 170 -5.70 -8.73 12.20
CA TYR A 170 -5.43 -9.15 13.57
C TYR A 170 -4.79 -10.54 13.57
N SER A 171 -3.72 -10.70 14.31
CA SER A 171 -3.05 -11.97 14.55
C SER A 171 -3.01 -12.31 16.02
#